data_9d454ed9d1fdf0db64aa45d2eebf4eea
#
_entry.id   9d454ed9d1fdf0db64aa45d2eebf4eea
#
_cell.length_a   1.000
_cell.length_b   1.000
_cell.length_c   1.000
_cell.angle_alpha   90.00
_cell.angle_beta   90.00
_cell.angle_gamma   90.00
#
_symmetry.space_group_name_H-M   'P 1'
#
loop_
_entity.id
_entity.type
_entity.pdbx_description
1 polymer ?
#
loop_
_entity_poly.entity_id
_entity_poly.type
_entity_poly.pdbx_seq_one_letter_code
_entity_poly.pdbx_strand_id
1 'polypeptide(L)'
;MIQQPFFGLNTIGLTYIDCLLFGSLIAPTDPIAVLAMIKKMNLSSITETRIAGESLFNDGIGVVVFLTLLGIREDGVENVTAFQITSLFATEVLGGIALGAIIGFLGLKLLKYIENEHMELEVLITISLVLLIPILCHKFHFSPVLGVVVMGLFLNQNIDADKSKE
;
A
#
# COMPACT_ATOMS: atom_id res chain seq x y z
N MET A 1 -2.38 14.13 30.79
CA MET A 1 -1.03 14.55 31.22
C MET A 1 -0.20 13.32 31.53
N ILE A 2 0.39 12.69 30.53
CA ILE A 2 1.31 11.56 30.68
C ILE A 2 2.64 12.02 30.06
N GLN A 3 3.34 12.86 30.86
CA GLN A 3 4.77 13.10 30.64
C GLN A 3 5.52 12.00 31.38
N GLN A 4 5.88 10.95 30.69
CA GLN A 4 6.90 10.04 31.20
C GLN A 4 8.24 10.43 30.58
N PRO A 5 9.28 10.67 31.37
CA PRO A 5 10.61 10.98 30.87
C PRO A 5 11.29 9.70 30.39
N PHE A 6 11.03 9.31 29.15
CA PHE A 6 11.74 8.21 28.52
C PHE A 6 12.92 8.79 27.71
N PHE A 7 14.14 8.49 28.11
CA PHE A 7 15.41 8.79 27.41
C PHE A 7 15.71 10.24 27.03
N GLY A 8 15.51 11.24 27.89
CA GLY A 8 16.02 12.59 27.63
C GLY A 8 15.40 13.30 26.41
N LEU A 9 14.32 12.76 25.83
CA LEU A 9 13.62 13.31 24.67
C LEU A 9 13.02 14.70 24.92
N ASN A 10 12.76 15.04 26.17
CA ASN A 10 12.28 16.37 26.58
C ASN A 10 13.29 17.49 26.29
N THR A 11 14.58 17.16 26.19
CA THR A 11 15.64 18.14 25.84
C THR A 11 15.61 18.53 24.36
N ILE A 12 15.00 17.67 23.49
CA ILE A 12 14.93 17.87 22.05
C ILE A 12 13.51 18.32 21.63
N GLY A 13 12.56 18.38 22.57
CA GLY A 13 11.17 18.78 22.29
C GLY A 13 10.36 17.74 21.50
N LEU A 14 10.82 16.48 21.45
CA LEU A 14 10.11 15.40 20.75
C LEU A 14 8.97 14.85 21.63
N THR A 15 7.82 14.70 21.02
CA THR A 15 6.65 14.09 21.65
C THR A 15 6.60 12.58 21.36
N TYR A 16 5.82 11.84 22.16
CA TYR A 16 5.62 10.41 21.94
C TYR A 16 5.08 10.11 20.52
N ILE A 17 4.20 10.96 20.00
CA ILE A 17 3.65 10.81 18.65
C ILE A 17 4.71 11.02 17.55
N ASP A 18 5.71 11.88 17.78
CA ASP A 18 6.83 12.04 16.84
C ASP A 18 7.66 10.76 16.73
N CYS A 19 7.84 10.06 17.87
CA CYS A 19 8.53 8.77 17.90
C CYS A 19 7.72 7.69 17.16
N LEU A 20 6.39 7.68 17.30
CA LEU A 20 5.52 6.76 16.57
C LEU A 20 5.53 7.04 15.07
N LEU A 21 5.48 8.32 14.67
CA LEU A 21 5.61 8.73 13.25
C LEU A 21 6.93 8.25 12.66
N PHE A 22 8.03 8.46 13.35
CA PHE A 22 9.33 7.96 12.91
C PHE A 22 9.36 6.44 12.81
N GLY A 23 8.80 5.74 13.81
CA GLY A 23 8.69 4.28 13.80
C GLY A 23 7.87 3.76 12.62
N SER A 24 6.73 4.38 12.32
CA SER A 24 5.89 3.99 11.18
C SER A 24 6.55 4.22 9.82
N LEU A 25 7.41 5.25 9.72
CA LEU A 25 8.14 5.57 8.50
C LEU A 25 9.24 4.54 8.19
N ILE A 26 9.90 4.02 9.22
CA ILE A 26 11.01 3.06 9.04
C ILE A 26 10.57 1.59 9.16
N ALA A 27 9.33 1.33 9.60
CA ALA A 27 8.80 -0.05 9.73
C ALA A 27 8.66 -0.79 8.39
N PRO A 28 8.26 -0.14 7.28
CA PRO A 28 8.25 -0.78 5.98
C PRO A 28 9.64 -1.26 5.55
N THR A 29 9.71 -2.47 4.99
CA THR A 29 10.98 -3.11 4.63
C THR A 29 11.04 -3.38 3.13
N ASP A 30 12.08 -2.87 2.46
CA ASP A 30 12.30 -3.13 1.03
C ASP A 30 12.84 -4.56 0.83
N PRO A 31 12.14 -5.43 0.06
CA PRO A 31 12.56 -6.80 -0.18
C PRO A 31 13.64 -6.93 -1.25
N ILE A 32 14.03 -5.87 -1.97
CA ILE A 32 14.92 -5.93 -3.14
C ILE A 32 16.22 -6.66 -2.81
N ALA A 33 16.88 -6.31 -1.70
CA ALA A 33 18.13 -6.94 -1.29
C ALA A 33 17.94 -8.42 -0.94
N VAL A 34 16.85 -8.75 -0.23
CA VAL A 34 16.51 -10.12 0.16
C VAL A 34 16.15 -10.96 -1.06
N LEU A 35 15.33 -10.41 -1.97
CA LEU A 35 14.95 -11.09 -3.22
C LEU A 35 16.17 -11.36 -4.12
N ALA A 36 17.13 -10.43 -4.18
CA ALA A 36 18.37 -10.63 -4.93
C ALA A 36 19.22 -11.79 -4.35
N MET A 37 19.24 -11.95 -3.03
CA MET A 37 19.89 -13.09 -2.36
C MET A 37 19.15 -14.40 -2.63
N ILE A 38 17.82 -14.40 -2.50
CA ILE A 38 16.97 -15.57 -2.68
C ILE A 38 17.10 -16.13 -4.10
N LYS A 39 17.12 -15.27 -5.11
CA LYS A 39 17.35 -15.66 -6.51
C LYS A 39 18.70 -16.38 -6.70
N LYS A 40 19.76 -15.94 -6.01
CA LYS A 40 21.07 -16.63 -6.04
C LYS A 40 21.04 -17.99 -5.35
N MET A 41 20.14 -18.20 -4.40
CA MET A 41 20.00 -19.45 -3.66
C MET A 41 19.10 -20.48 -4.34
N ASN A 42 18.54 -20.17 -5.52
CA ASN A 42 17.59 -21.03 -6.28
C ASN A 42 16.40 -21.52 -5.42
N LEU A 43 15.86 -20.64 -4.57
CA LEU A 43 14.65 -20.95 -3.82
C LEU A 43 13.43 -20.96 -4.73
N SER A 44 12.34 -21.58 -4.23
CA SER A 44 11.13 -21.70 -5.03
C SER A 44 10.50 -20.34 -5.34
N SER A 45 9.91 -20.19 -6.52
CA SER A 45 9.19 -18.98 -6.94
C SER A 45 8.05 -18.60 -6.00
N ILE A 46 7.46 -19.59 -5.31
CA ILE A 46 6.42 -19.37 -4.29
C ILE A 46 6.99 -18.57 -3.11
N THR A 47 8.22 -18.87 -2.69
CA THR A 47 8.88 -18.17 -1.58
C THR A 47 9.18 -16.71 -1.98
N GLU A 48 9.67 -16.50 -3.21
CA GLU A 48 9.90 -15.15 -3.75
C GLU A 48 8.60 -14.33 -3.77
N THR A 49 7.51 -14.90 -4.28
CA THR A 49 6.22 -14.23 -4.35
C THR A 49 5.66 -13.89 -2.96
N ARG A 50 5.83 -14.79 -1.98
CA ARG A 50 5.39 -14.53 -0.60
C ARG A 50 6.14 -13.38 0.04
N ILE A 51 7.46 -13.36 -0.07
CA ILE A 51 8.29 -12.29 0.50
C ILE A 51 8.00 -10.96 -0.18
N ALA A 52 7.89 -10.94 -1.51
CA ALA A 52 7.54 -9.73 -2.24
C ALA A 52 6.15 -9.22 -1.86
N GLY A 53 5.17 -10.11 -1.74
CA GLY A 53 3.80 -9.76 -1.35
C GLY A 53 3.71 -9.25 0.08
N GLU A 54 4.40 -9.89 1.03
CA GLU A 54 4.45 -9.45 2.43
C GLU A 54 5.01 -8.04 2.54
N SER A 55 6.14 -7.75 1.89
CA SER A 55 6.74 -6.41 1.87
C SER A 55 5.82 -5.38 1.25
N LEU A 56 5.20 -5.69 0.12
CA LEU A 56 4.32 -4.78 -0.58
C LEU A 56 3.11 -4.37 0.29
N PHE A 57 2.51 -5.33 1.02
CA PHE A 57 1.43 -5.03 1.95
C PHE A 57 1.93 -4.27 3.19
N ASN A 58 3.11 -4.62 3.70
CA ASN A 58 3.72 -3.92 4.83
C ASN A 58 3.97 -2.44 4.49
N ASP A 59 4.49 -2.15 3.31
CA ASP A 59 4.70 -0.78 2.82
C ASP A 59 3.36 -0.02 2.74
N GLY A 60 2.32 -0.66 2.17
CA GLY A 60 1.00 -0.06 2.06
C GLY A 60 0.37 0.25 3.43
N ILE A 61 0.47 -0.67 4.39
CA ILE A 61 -0.04 -0.48 5.75
C ILE A 61 0.81 0.55 6.49
N GLY A 62 2.13 0.54 6.33
CA GLY A 62 3.03 1.50 6.96
C GLY A 62 2.69 2.95 6.59
N VAL A 63 2.39 3.21 5.31
CA VAL A 63 1.92 4.52 4.84
C VAL A 63 0.60 4.92 5.51
N VAL A 64 -0.38 4.00 5.60
CA VAL A 64 -1.67 4.30 6.24
C VAL A 64 -1.48 4.61 7.73
N VAL A 65 -0.66 3.83 8.44
CA VAL A 65 -0.34 4.09 9.85
C VAL A 65 0.32 5.46 10.01
N PHE A 66 1.29 5.79 9.14
CA PHE A 66 1.95 7.08 9.15
C PHE A 66 0.97 8.24 8.96
N LEU A 67 0.11 8.18 7.95
CA LEU A 67 -0.88 9.22 7.67
C LEU A 67 -1.90 9.37 8.80
N THR A 68 -2.36 8.27 9.38
CA THR A 68 -3.26 8.27 10.54
C THR A 68 -2.61 8.97 11.74
N LEU A 69 -1.34 8.64 12.05
CA LEU A 69 -0.60 9.27 13.14
C LEU A 69 -0.33 10.77 12.86
N LEU A 70 -0.08 11.12 11.61
CA LEU A 70 0.11 12.51 11.21
C LEU A 70 -1.17 13.32 11.42
N GLY A 71 -2.33 12.80 11.01
CA GLY A 71 -3.64 13.41 11.26
C GLY A 71 -3.90 13.61 12.76
N ILE A 72 -3.62 12.60 13.59
CA ILE A 72 -3.75 12.73 15.05
C ILE A 72 -2.85 13.84 15.61
N ARG A 73 -1.64 13.99 15.06
CA ARG A 73 -0.71 15.05 15.48
C ARG A 73 -1.25 16.43 15.11
N GLU A 74 -1.83 16.59 13.91
CA GLU A 74 -2.36 17.87 13.43
C GLU A 74 -3.64 18.28 14.16
N ASP A 75 -4.55 17.34 14.42
CA ASP A 75 -5.82 17.59 15.14
C ASP A 75 -5.67 17.75 16.65
N GLY A 76 -4.52 17.32 17.20
CA GLY A 76 -4.23 17.28 18.63
C GLY A 76 -4.73 16.00 19.30
N VAL A 77 -3.80 15.34 20.00
CA VAL A 77 -4.01 14.02 20.67
C VAL A 77 -5.19 14.03 21.66
N GLU A 78 -5.52 15.19 22.24
CA GLU A 78 -6.57 15.32 23.25
C GLU A 78 -7.99 15.28 22.64
N ASN A 79 -8.11 15.49 21.34
CA ASN A 79 -9.39 15.60 20.64
C ASN A 79 -9.78 14.31 19.89
N VAL A 80 -8.91 13.30 19.86
CA VAL A 80 -9.12 12.11 19.03
C VAL A 80 -9.46 10.89 19.89
N THR A 81 -10.61 10.29 19.65
CA THR A 81 -11.07 9.07 20.32
C THR A 81 -10.49 7.83 19.63
N ALA A 82 -10.24 6.75 20.37
CA ALA A 82 -9.80 5.47 19.81
C ALA A 82 -10.73 4.95 18.69
N PHE A 83 -12.04 5.22 18.82
CA PHE A 83 -13.03 4.86 17.78
C PHE A 83 -12.81 5.64 16.49
N GLN A 84 -12.51 6.93 16.56
CA GLN A 84 -12.22 7.76 15.38
C GLN A 84 -10.97 7.27 14.66
N ILE A 85 -9.90 6.96 15.40
CA ILE A 85 -8.65 6.40 14.84
C ILE A 85 -8.94 5.09 14.09
N THR A 86 -9.65 4.17 14.74
CA THR A 86 -9.97 2.87 14.14
C THR A 86 -10.87 3.02 12.93
N SER A 87 -11.83 3.93 12.98
CA SER A 87 -12.75 4.23 11.87
C SER A 87 -12.00 4.83 10.67
N LEU A 88 -11.12 5.80 10.89
CA LEU A 88 -10.30 6.39 9.83
C LEU A 88 -9.40 5.35 9.19
N PHE A 89 -8.65 4.60 9.99
CA PHE A 89 -7.79 3.53 9.51
C PHE A 89 -8.57 2.47 8.70
N ALA A 90 -9.71 2.02 9.22
CA ALA A 90 -10.56 1.06 8.51
C ALA A 90 -11.08 1.62 7.19
N THR A 91 -11.50 2.88 7.16
CA THR A 91 -11.99 3.54 5.95
C THR A 91 -10.88 3.66 4.90
N GLU A 92 -9.69 4.08 5.29
CA GLU A 92 -8.54 4.19 4.39
C GLU A 92 -8.13 2.83 3.80
N VAL A 93 -8.00 1.81 4.65
CA VAL A 93 -7.59 0.47 4.24
C VAL A 93 -8.67 -0.20 3.38
N LEU A 94 -9.90 -0.33 3.90
CA LEU A 94 -10.97 -1.04 3.20
C LEU A 94 -11.42 -0.28 1.95
N GLY A 95 -11.45 1.05 2.01
CA GLY A 95 -11.76 1.89 0.86
C GLY A 95 -10.72 1.75 -0.25
N GLY A 96 -9.43 1.76 0.08
CA GLY A 96 -8.34 1.52 -0.88
C GLY A 96 -8.44 0.15 -1.52
N ILE A 97 -8.64 -0.90 -0.73
CA ILE A 97 -8.79 -2.29 -1.22
C ILE A 97 -10.02 -2.40 -2.14
N ALA A 98 -11.17 -1.88 -1.71
CA ALA A 98 -12.40 -1.97 -2.49
C ALA A 98 -12.29 -1.21 -3.82
N LEU A 99 -11.77 0.01 -3.80
CA LEU A 99 -11.58 0.83 -5.00
C LEU A 99 -10.55 0.20 -5.94
N GLY A 100 -9.44 -0.31 -5.42
CA GLY A 100 -8.43 -1.03 -6.19
C GLY A 100 -8.98 -2.30 -6.85
N ALA A 101 -9.82 -3.06 -6.13
CA ALA A 101 -10.48 -4.25 -6.67
C ALA A 101 -11.46 -3.92 -7.79
N ILE A 102 -12.28 -2.87 -7.62
CA ILE A 102 -13.25 -2.42 -8.64
C ILE A 102 -12.50 -1.98 -9.90
N ILE A 103 -11.51 -1.11 -9.76
CA ILE A 103 -10.73 -0.60 -10.91
C ILE A 103 -9.90 -1.72 -11.53
N GLY A 104 -9.31 -2.59 -10.73
CA GLY A 104 -8.56 -3.75 -11.22
C GLY A 104 -9.44 -4.71 -12.02
N PHE A 105 -10.66 -5.00 -11.56
CA PHE A 105 -11.60 -5.83 -12.29
C PHE A 105 -12.07 -5.20 -13.60
N LEU A 106 -12.35 -3.89 -13.59
CA LEU A 106 -12.70 -3.15 -14.82
C LEU A 106 -11.53 -3.08 -15.78
N GLY A 107 -10.32 -2.81 -15.28
CA GLY A 107 -9.08 -2.81 -16.03
C GLY A 107 -8.79 -4.16 -16.69
N LEU A 108 -8.96 -5.26 -15.93
CA LEU A 108 -8.84 -6.61 -16.45
C LEU A 108 -9.81 -6.88 -17.61
N LYS A 109 -11.06 -6.47 -17.47
CA LYS A 109 -12.04 -6.60 -18.58
C LYS A 109 -11.65 -5.77 -19.80
N LEU A 110 -11.16 -4.56 -19.58
CA LEU A 110 -10.72 -3.67 -20.65
C LEU A 110 -9.51 -4.26 -21.39
N LEU A 111 -8.51 -4.74 -20.66
CA LEU A 111 -7.33 -5.38 -21.25
C LEU A 111 -7.72 -6.62 -22.06
N LYS A 112 -8.59 -7.50 -21.53
CA LYS A 112 -9.10 -8.67 -22.26
C LYS A 112 -9.84 -8.32 -23.55
N TYR A 113 -10.48 -7.18 -23.62
CA TYR A 113 -11.17 -6.72 -24.83
C TYR A 113 -10.19 -6.27 -25.92
N ILE A 114 -9.00 -5.79 -25.52
CA ILE A 114 -7.98 -5.25 -26.43
C ILE A 114 -6.88 -6.30 -26.74
N GLU A 115 -6.85 -7.39 -25.97
CA GLU A 115 -5.91 -8.52 -26.10
C GLU A 115 -5.92 -9.03 -27.54
N ASN A 116 -4.93 -8.71 -28.30
CA ASN A 116 -4.56 -9.15 -29.65
C ASN A 116 -4.24 -8.02 -30.65
N GLU A 117 -4.34 -6.75 -30.30
CA GLU A 117 -4.11 -5.73 -31.30
C GLU A 117 -2.77 -4.97 -31.14
N HIS A 118 -2.40 -4.52 -29.91
CA HIS A 118 -1.17 -3.73 -29.72
C HIS A 118 -0.68 -3.76 -28.27
N MET A 119 0.51 -4.27 -28.01
CA MET A 119 1.16 -4.29 -26.70
C MET A 119 1.32 -2.88 -26.10
N GLU A 120 1.49 -1.85 -26.94
CA GLU A 120 1.63 -0.46 -26.51
C GLU A 120 0.36 0.07 -25.83
N LEU A 121 -0.83 -0.39 -26.28
CA LEU A 121 -2.11 0.00 -25.68
C LEU A 121 -2.29 -0.60 -24.29
N GLU A 122 -1.87 -1.84 -24.08
CA GLU A 122 -1.94 -2.48 -22.75
C GLU A 122 -1.11 -1.74 -21.72
N VAL A 123 0.12 -1.35 -22.09
CA VAL A 123 1.01 -0.58 -21.23
C VAL A 123 0.41 0.79 -20.93
N LEU A 124 -0.11 1.49 -21.95
CA LEU A 124 -0.70 2.81 -21.80
C LEU A 124 -1.93 2.78 -20.87
N ILE A 125 -2.79 1.79 -21.03
CA ILE A 125 -3.97 1.59 -20.17
C ILE A 125 -3.54 1.30 -18.75
N THR A 126 -2.58 0.40 -18.54
CA THR A 126 -2.09 0.06 -17.21
C THR A 126 -1.52 1.27 -16.50
N ILE A 127 -0.69 2.08 -17.17
CA ILE A 127 -0.15 3.33 -16.62
C ILE A 127 -1.29 4.31 -16.30
N SER A 128 -2.27 4.45 -17.18
CA SER A 128 -3.41 5.33 -16.97
C SER A 128 -4.23 4.92 -15.75
N LEU A 129 -4.45 3.63 -15.53
CA LEU A 129 -5.15 3.10 -14.35
C LEU A 129 -4.36 3.34 -13.06
N VAL A 130 -3.03 3.13 -13.09
CA VAL A 130 -2.15 3.41 -11.95
C VAL A 130 -2.21 4.89 -11.54
N LEU A 131 -2.27 5.81 -12.51
CA LEU A 131 -2.38 7.24 -12.25
C LEU A 131 -3.80 7.67 -11.82
N LEU A 132 -4.83 6.95 -12.24
CA LEU A 132 -6.22 7.23 -11.90
C LEU A 132 -6.53 6.92 -10.42
N ILE A 133 -5.98 5.82 -9.88
CA ILE A 133 -6.27 5.38 -8.51
C ILE A 133 -5.91 6.43 -7.46
N PRO A 134 -4.72 7.04 -7.42
CA PRO A 134 -4.38 8.07 -6.44
C PRO A 134 -5.35 9.27 -6.48
N ILE A 135 -5.78 9.68 -7.67
CA ILE A 135 -6.72 10.78 -7.83
C ILE A 135 -8.07 10.46 -7.19
N LEU A 136 -8.58 9.25 -7.43
CA LEU A 136 -9.85 8.80 -6.85
C LEU A 136 -9.72 8.56 -5.34
N CYS A 137 -8.65 7.91 -4.89
CA CYS A 137 -8.40 7.67 -3.47
C CYS A 137 -8.31 8.97 -2.68
N HIS A 138 -7.61 9.98 -3.21
CA HIS A 138 -7.50 11.28 -2.56
C HIS A 138 -8.88 11.96 -2.37
N LYS A 139 -9.77 11.82 -3.36
CA LYS A 139 -11.12 12.40 -3.27
C LYS A 139 -11.99 11.77 -2.16
N PHE A 140 -11.78 10.48 -1.88
CA PHE A 140 -12.58 9.70 -0.92
C PHE A 140 -11.85 9.43 0.39
N HIS A 141 -10.64 9.96 0.59
CA HIS A 141 -9.77 9.68 1.74
C HIS A 141 -9.48 8.18 1.92
N PHE A 142 -9.19 7.49 0.81
CA PHE A 142 -8.78 6.10 0.79
C PHE A 142 -7.26 5.99 0.59
N SER A 143 -6.67 4.85 0.97
CA SER A 143 -5.25 4.60 0.74
C SER A 143 -4.95 4.36 -0.75
N PRO A 144 -4.21 5.25 -1.43
CA PRO A 144 -3.85 5.06 -2.83
C PRO A 144 -2.86 3.92 -3.03
N VAL A 145 -1.98 3.68 -2.06
CA VAL A 145 -0.97 2.62 -2.11
C VAL A 145 -1.64 1.26 -2.14
N LEU A 146 -2.56 0.99 -1.20
CA LEU A 146 -3.33 -0.25 -1.17
C LEU A 146 -4.21 -0.40 -2.42
N GLY A 147 -4.79 0.70 -2.90
CA GLY A 147 -5.58 0.70 -4.14
C GLY A 147 -4.77 0.23 -5.35
N VAL A 148 -3.57 0.78 -5.54
CA VAL A 148 -2.69 0.39 -6.66
C VAL A 148 -2.21 -1.06 -6.51
N VAL A 149 -1.84 -1.48 -5.29
CA VAL A 149 -1.42 -2.87 -5.01
C VAL A 149 -2.51 -3.87 -5.37
N VAL A 150 -3.73 -3.65 -4.87
CA VAL A 150 -4.87 -4.55 -5.13
C VAL A 150 -5.23 -4.55 -6.61
N MET A 151 -5.26 -3.39 -7.28
CA MET A 151 -5.45 -3.33 -8.72
C MET A 151 -4.41 -4.17 -9.47
N GLY A 152 -3.13 -4.03 -9.13
CA GLY A 152 -2.04 -4.77 -9.75
C GLY A 152 -2.21 -6.29 -9.61
N LEU A 153 -2.68 -6.77 -8.44
CA LEU A 153 -2.98 -8.19 -8.23
C LEU A 153 -4.07 -8.70 -9.18
N PHE A 154 -5.11 -7.89 -9.44
CA PHE A 154 -6.15 -8.25 -10.40
C PHE A 154 -5.62 -8.29 -11.84
N LEU A 155 -4.79 -7.34 -12.23
CA LEU A 155 -4.24 -7.29 -13.58
C LEU A 155 -3.25 -8.44 -13.85
N ASN A 156 -2.50 -8.87 -12.83
CA ASN A 156 -1.54 -9.98 -12.95
C ASN A 156 -2.22 -11.34 -13.23
N GLN A 157 -3.48 -11.54 -12.86
CA GLN A 157 -4.19 -12.80 -13.11
C GLN A 157 -4.31 -13.17 -14.60
N ASN A 158 -4.18 -12.20 -15.51
CA ASN A 158 -4.19 -12.47 -16.95
C ASN A 158 -2.90 -13.13 -17.45
N ILE A 159 -1.76 -12.72 -16.90
CA ILE A 159 -0.44 -13.19 -17.34
C ILE A 159 -0.28 -14.69 -17.08
N ASP A 160 -0.85 -15.20 -16.00
CA ASP A 160 -0.74 -16.61 -15.63
C ASP A 160 -1.78 -17.50 -16.34
N ALA A 161 -2.93 -16.95 -16.72
CA ALA A 161 -3.96 -17.69 -17.45
C ALA A 161 -3.57 -17.96 -18.92
N ASP A 162 -2.75 -17.12 -19.51
CA ASP A 162 -2.30 -17.28 -20.90
C ASP A 162 -1.13 -18.26 -21.01
N LYS A 163 -0.21 -18.26 -20.05
CA LYS A 163 0.89 -19.22 -19.96
C LYS A 163 0.47 -20.67 -19.71
N SER A 164 -0.76 -20.89 -19.27
CA SER A 164 -1.29 -22.24 -19.06
C SER A 164 -1.94 -22.85 -20.31
N LYS A 165 -1.99 -22.10 -21.43
CA LYS A 165 -2.58 -22.53 -22.71
C LYS A 165 -1.52 -22.87 -23.77
N GLU A 166 -0.24 -22.57 -23.50
CA GLU A 166 0.91 -23.03 -24.27
C GLU A 166 1.50 -24.31 -23.66
#